data_2175fefbde4b9dc051ae36f28f8f87df
#
_entry.id   2175fefbde4b9dc051ae36f28f8f87df
#
_cell.length_a   1.000
_cell.length_b   1.000
_cell.length_c   1.000
_cell.angle_alpha   90.00
_cell.angle_beta   90.00
_cell.angle_gamma   90.00
#
_symmetry.space_group_name_H-M   'P 1'
#
loop_
_entity.id
_entity.type
_entity.pdbx_description
1 polymer ?
#
loop_
_entity_poly.entity_id
_entity_poly.type
_entity_poly.pdbx_seq_one_letter_code
_entity_poly.pdbx_strand_id
1 'polypeptide(L)'
;MSKLEVPEIPPEIAYQQLLITLKDLLAIFMQALTDKFGSEEALKFIRPYLVEAGKRSAEVSAPMLGIEGKDAIAIGTLMRVFEEHILKVEGKVTEASPDKVVAVNTACVFQDCKPEVCLIFQHVTDGVIEGINPAYRYRMTKLIPKGDKECEWVLEKKK
;
A
#
# COMPACT_ATOMS: atom_id res chain seq x y z
N MET A 1 44.43 -16.07 2.40
CA MET A 1 43.16 -15.68 1.85
C MET A 1 42.32 -15.06 2.99
N SER A 2 42.00 -13.78 2.93
CA SER A 2 41.13 -13.13 3.92
C SER A 2 39.74 -13.72 3.81
N LYS A 3 39.19 -14.20 4.93
CA LYS A 3 37.82 -14.70 5.01
C LYS A 3 36.87 -13.48 4.99
N LEU A 4 35.85 -13.50 4.15
CA LEU A 4 34.76 -12.52 4.22
C LEU A 4 33.97 -12.81 5.51
N GLU A 5 33.86 -11.85 6.40
CA GLU A 5 33.04 -11.94 7.60
C GLU A 5 31.76 -11.09 7.37
N VAL A 6 30.62 -11.73 7.47
CA VAL A 6 29.30 -11.06 7.39
C VAL A 6 28.86 -10.76 8.81
N PRO A 7 28.76 -9.46 9.20
CA PRO A 7 28.32 -9.11 10.54
C PRO A 7 26.84 -9.46 10.76
N GLU A 8 26.49 -9.84 11.98
CA GLU A 8 25.10 -9.91 12.40
C GLU A 8 24.54 -8.50 12.54
N ILE A 9 23.35 -8.27 12.02
CA ILE A 9 22.63 -7.00 12.14
C ILE A 9 21.29 -7.21 12.85
N PRO A 10 20.84 -6.26 13.70
CA PRO A 10 19.53 -6.32 14.33
C PRO A 10 18.40 -6.40 13.30
N PRO A 11 17.35 -7.21 13.56
CA PRO A 11 16.21 -7.37 12.65
C PRO A 11 15.56 -6.05 12.25
N GLU A 12 15.47 -5.08 13.18
CA GLU A 12 14.92 -3.75 12.93
C GLU A 12 15.72 -2.98 11.86
N ILE A 13 17.06 -3.07 11.92
CA ILE A 13 17.96 -2.42 10.95
C ILE A 13 17.82 -3.12 9.59
N ALA A 14 17.78 -4.46 9.57
CA ALA A 14 17.56 -5.22 8.35
C ALA A 14 16.22 -4.84 7.70
N TYR A 15 15.18 -4.72 8.50
CA TYR A 15 13.85 -4.33 8.04
C TYR A 15 13.80 -2.89 7.50
N GLN A 16 14.40 -1.93 8.21
CA GLN A 16 14.52 -0.55 7.71
C GLN A 16 15.24 -0.49 6.37
N GLN A 17 16.36 -1.23 6.25
CA GLN A 17 17.11 -1.30 5.00
C GLN A 17 16.28 -1.90 3.86
N LEU A 18 15.46 -2.94 4.15
CA LEU A 18 14.55 -3.53 3.17
C LEU A 18 13.50 -2.51 2.70
N LEU A 19 12.89 -1.75 3.60
CA LEU A 19 11.91 -0.71 3.25
C LEU A 19 12.52 0.39 2.39
N ILE A 20 13.73 0.86 2.72
CA ILE A 20 14.44 1.86 1.91
C ILE A 20 14.71 1.31 0.52
N THR A 21 15.22 0.09 0.43
CA THR A 21 15.49 -0.57 -0.87
C THR A 21 14.21 -0.74 -1.70
N LEU A 22 13.12 -1.18 -1.08
CA LEU A 22 11.82 -1.31 -1.74
C LEU A 22 11.31 0.04 -2.27
N LYS A 23 11.39 1.08 -1.45
CA LYS A 23 11.01 2.45 -1.84
C LYS A 23 11.80 2.91 -3.06
N ASP A 24 13.12 2.76 -3.02
CA ASP A 24 13.99 3.22 -4.11
C ASP A 24 13.74 2.44 -5.40
N LEU A 25 13.56 1.13 -5.33
CA LEU A 25 13.23 0.30 -6.49
C LEU A 25 11.88 0.73 -7.10
N LEU A 26 10.84 0.89 -6.29
CA LEU A 26 9.53 1.33 -6.79
C LEU A 26 9.60 2.72 -7.43
N ALA A 27 10.35 3.66 -6.81
CA ALA A 27 10.54 5.00 -7.35
C ALA A 27 11.27 4.97 -8.71
N ILE A 28 12.34 4.18 -8.82
CA ILE A 28 13.12 4.03 -10.06
C ILE A 28 12.27 3.38 -11.17
N PHE A 29 11.55 2.30 -10.88
CA PHE A 29 10.69 1.65 -11.87
C PHE A 29 9.56 2.56 -12.33
N MET A 30 8.91 3.27 -11.42
CA MET A 30 7.87 4.22 -11.80
C MET A 30 8.43 5.40 -12.60
N GLN A 31 9.60 5.91 -12.23
CA GLN A 31 10.25 6.96 -13.01
C GLN A 31 10.53 6.49 -14.45
N ALA A 32 11.12 5.30 -14.62
CA ALA A 32 11.42 4.74 -15.94
C ALA A 32 10.15 4.54 -16.81
N LEU A 33 9.06 4.06 -16.21
CA LEU A 33 7.78 3.93 -16.92
C LEU A 33 7.18 5.29 -17.28
N THR A 34 7.23 6.25 -16.35
CA THR A 34 6.71 7.59 -16.55
C THR A 34 7.49 8.36 -17.63
N ASP A 35 8.82 8.23 -17.65
CA ASP A 35 9.66 8.86 -18.65
C ASP A 35 9.38 8.29 -20.07
N LYS A 36 9.04 7.01 -20.15
CA LYS A 36 8.77 6.34 -21.42
C LYS A 36 7.35 6.56 -21.94
N PHE A 37 6.35 6.54 -21.07
CA PHE A 37 4.94 6.49 -21.45
C PHE A 37 4.13 7.73 -21.01
N GLY A 38 4.67 8.56 -20.12
CA GLY A 38 3.91 9.55 -19.36
C GLY A 38 3.19 8.91 -18.15
N SER A 39 2.86 9.72 -17.14
CA SER A 39 2.31 9.22 -15.86
C SER A 39 1.01 8.43 -16.02
N GLU A 40 0.07 8.92 -16.83
CA GLU A 40 -1.24 8.28 -17.02
C GLU A 40 -1.12 6.90 -17.69
N GLU A 41 -0.42 6.82 -18.82
CA GLU A 41 -0.25 5.58 -19.55
C GLU A 41 0.63 4.58 -18.80
N ALA A 42 1.62 5.04 -18.03
CA ALA A 42 2.43 4.19 -17.17
C ALA A 42 1.55 3.49 -16.11
N LEU A 43 0.72 4.25 -15.39
CA LEU A 43 -0.20 3.69 -14.38
C LEU A 43 -1.24 2.76 -15.02
N LYS A 44 -1.78 3.13 -16.15
CA LYS A 44 -2.73 2.28 -16.90
C LYS A 44 -2.09 0.96 -17.35
N PHE A 45 -0.84 1.00 -17.80
CA PHE A 45 -0.08 -0.18 -18.21
C PHE A 45 0.14 -1.16 -17.07
N ILE A 46 0.57 -0.67 -15.88
CA ILE A 46 0.90 -1.57 -14.75
C ILE A 46 -0.32 -1.99 -13.92
N ARG A 47 -1.44 -1.26 -13.99
CA ARG A 47 -2.63 -1.50 -13.17
C ARG A 47 -3.11 -2.94 -13.18
N PRO A 48 -3.26 -3.66 -14.32
CA PRO A 48 -3.74 -5.04 -14.32
C PRO A 48 -2.84 -5.97 -13.49
N TYR A 49 -1.53 -5.78 -13.54
CA TYR A 49 -0.56 -6.59 -12.79
C TYR A 49 -0.64 -6.32 -11.28
N LEU A 50 -0.85 -5.05 -10.91
CA LEU A 50 -0.98 -4.65 -9.50
C LEU A 50 -2.29 -5.15 -8.88
N VAL A 51 -3.38 -5.07 -9.63
CA VAL A 51 -4.69 -5.62 -9.20
C VAL A 51 -4.59 -7.13 -9.00
N GLU A 52 -3.96 -7.85 -9.92
CA GLU A 52 -3.77 -9.29 -9.79
C GLU A 52 -2.87 -9.64 -8.60
N ALA A 53 -1.81 -8.87 -8.36
CA ALA A 53 -0.96 -9.03 -7.18
C ALA A 53 -1.74 -8.80 -5.88
N GLY A 54 -2.63 -7.79 -5.87
CA GLY A 54 -3.50 -7.51 -4.72
C GLY A 54 -4.47 -8.66 -4.41
N LYS A 55 -5.10 -9.26 -5.43
CA LYS A 55 -5.97 -10.43 -5.27
C LYS A 55 -5.23 -11.59 -4.60
N ARG A 56 -4.07 -11.95 -5.13
CA ARG A 56 -3.23 -13.01 -4.55
C ARG A 56 -2.80 -12.69 -3.12
N SER A 57 -2.46 -11.43 -2.85
CA SER A 57 -2.11 -10.99 -1.50
C SER A 57 -3.27 -11.17 -0.53
N ALA A 58 -4.50 -10.84 -0.93
CA ALA A 58 -5.69 -11.00 -0.10
C ALA A 58 -5.96 -12.47 0.24
N GLU A 59 -5.87 -13.36 -0.74
CA GLU A 59 -6.08 -14.81 -0.57
C GLU A 59 -5.11 -15.43 0.45
N VAL A 60 -3.89 -14.92 0.54
CA VAL A 60 -2.86 -15.42 1.45
C VAL A 60 -2.91 -14.69 2.80
N SER A 61 -2.96 -13.36 2.78
CA SER A 61 -2.76 -12.54 3.99
C SER A 61 -3.97 -12.54 4.90
N ALA A 62 -5.20 -12.52 4.38
CA ALA A 62 -6.39 -12.47 5.23
C ALA A 62 -6.50 -13.72 6.12
N PRO A 63 -6.39 -14.97 5.61
CA PRO A 63 -6.38 -16.15 6.46
C PRO A 63 -5.21 -16.21 7.45
N MET A 64 -4.00 -15.82 7.02
CA MET A 64 -2.81 -15.81 7.89
C MET A 64 -2.97 -14.87 9.07
N LEU A 65 -3.73 -13.79 8.92
CA LEU A 65 -4.00 -12.79 9.95
C LEU A 65 -5.31 -13.05 10.72
N GLY A 66 -6.00 -14.15 10.44
CA GLY A 66 -7.27 -14.49 11.09
C GLY A 66 -8.41 -13.53 10.74
N ILE A 67 -8.36 -12.88 9.57
CA ILE A 67 -9.38 -11.94 9.10
C ILE A 67 -10.39 -12.70 8.25
N GLU A 68 -11.58 -12.97 8.82
CA GLU A 68 -12.61 -13.80 8.19
C GLU A 68 -13.77 -12.99 7.56
N GLY A 69 -13.92 -11.72 7.94
CA GLY A 69 -14.99 -10.85 7.46
C GLY A 69 -14.80 -10.41 6.00
N LYS A 70 -15.91 -9.91 5.39
CA LYS A 70 -15.92 -9.37 4.03
C LYS A 70 -16.52 -7.96 3.95
N ASP A 71 -16.68 -7.30 5.07
CA ASP A 71 -17.17 -5.93 5.17
C ASP A 71 -16.01 -4.91 5.18
N ALA A 72 -16.35 -3.61 5.27
CA ALA A 72 -15.34 -2.57 5.27
C ALA A 72 -14.43 -2.64 6.50
N ILE A 73 -14.91 -3.16 7.65
CA ILE A 73 -14.08 -3.32 8.85
C ILE A 73 -13.00 -4.38 8.60
N ALA A 74 -13.37 -5.54 8.09
CA ALA A 74 -12.42 -6.62 7.82
C ALA A 74 -11.37 -6.21 6.77
N ILE A 75 -11.81 -5.63 5.65
CA ILE A 75 -10.91 -5.13 4.59
C ILE A 75 -10.01 -4.02 5.14
N GLY A 76 -10.57 -3.04 5.87
CA GLY A 76 -9.84 -1.95 6.47
C GLY A 76 -8.83 -2.42 7.52
N THR A 77 -9.15 -3.46 8.29
CA THR A 77 -8.22 -4.09 9.24
C THR A 77 -7.01 -4.67 8.51
N LEU A 78 -7.23 -5.42 7.42
CA LEU A 78 -6.13 -5.95 6.62
C LEU A 78 -5.22 -4.83 6.09
N MET A 79 -5.82 -3.77 5.57
CA MET A 79 -5.07 -2.61 5.09
C MET A 79 -4.25 -1.95 6.21
N ARG A 80 -4.84 -1.75 7.40
CA ARG A 80 -4.14 -1.15 8.55
C ARG A 80 -3.00 -2.02 9.06
N VAL A 81 -3.14 -3.35 9.07
CA VAL A 81 -2.04 -4.26 9.40
C VAL A 81 -0.86 -4.04 8.43
N PHE A 82 -1.12 -3.94 7.13
CA PHE A 82 -0.09 -3.65 6.14
C PHE A 82 0.57 -2.28 6.37
N GLU A 83 -0.23 -1.26 6.58
CA GLU A 83 0.27 0.10 6.80
C GLU A 83 1.12 0.18 8.08
N GLU A 84 0.59 -0.25 9.23
CA GLU A 84 1.24 -0.07 10.53
C GLU A 84 2.42 -1.03 10.74
N HIS A 85 2.24 -2.30 10.40
CA HIS A 85 3.24 -3.32 10.75
C HIS A 85 4.25 -3.56 9.63
N ILE A 86 3.85 -3.43 8.35
CA ILE A 86 4.72 -3.71 7.22
C ILE A 86 5.31 -2.45 6.61
N LEU A 87 4.54 -1.41 6.38
CA LEU A 87 5.03 -0.17 5.78
C LEU A 87 5.43 0.90 6.79
N LYS A 88 5.20 0.65 8.09
CA LYS A 88 5.49 1.59 9.18
C LYS A 88 4.86 2.97 8.96
N VAL A 89 3.63 2.96 8.45
CA VAL A 89 2.84 4.17 8.26
C VAL A 89 2.25 4.61 9.59
N GLU A 90 2.46 5.87 9.95
CA GLU A 90 1.85 6.47 11.12
C GLU A 90 0.49 7.05 10.77
N GLY A 91 -0.54 6.66 11.52
CA GLY A 91 -1.88 7.15 11.26
C GLY A 91 -2.94 6.52 12.16
N LYS A 92 -4.19 6.85 11.89
CA LYS A 92 -5.33 6.36 12.66
C LYS A 92 -6.57 6.19 11.80
N VAL A 93 -7.45 5.31 12.24
CA VAL A 93 -8.82 5.21 11.70
C VAL A 93 -9.66 6.32 12.34
N THR A 94 -10.36 7.10 11.52
CA THR A 94 -11.23 8.21 11.94
C THR A 94 -12.70 7.87 11.85
N GLU A 95 -13.07 6.89 11.01
CA GLU A 95 -14.43 6.38 10.86
C GLU A 95 -14.36 4.88 10.59
N ALA A 96 -15.20 4.07 11.26
CA ALA A 96 -15.30 2.64 11.02
C ALA A 96 -16.74 2.15 11.18
N SER A 97 -17.26 1.55 10.13
CA SER A 97 -18.55 0.85 10.09
C SER A 97 -18.47 -0.30 9.08
N PRO A 98 -19.43 -1.25 9.08
CA PRO A 98 -19.47 -2.31 8.07
C PRO A 98 -19.52 -1.80 6.62
N ASP A 99 -20.06 -0.60 6.38
CA ASP A 99 -20.19 -0.03 5.04
C ASP A 99 -19.07 0.95 4.67
N LYS A 100 -18.30 1.45 5.67
CA LYS A 100 -17.27 2.48 5.43
C LYS A 100 -16.17 2.48 6.48
N VAL A 101 -14.93 2.64 6.03
CA VAL A 101 -13.76 2.95 6.87
C VAL A 101 -13.03 4.14 6.27
N VAL A 102 -12.60 5.06 7.12
CA VAL A 102 -11.74 6.20 6.77
C VAL A 102 -10.51 6.16 7.65
N ALA A 103 -9.34 6.30 7.06
CA ALA A 103 -8.11 6.47 7.82
C ALA A 103 -7.29 7.65 7.31
N VAL A 104 -6.55 8.23 8.24
CA VAL A 104 -5.67 9.37 8.03
C VAL A 104 -4.26 8.96 8.43
N ASN A 105 -3.30 9.17 7.55
CA ASN A 105 -1.90 8.85 7.74
C ASN A 105 -1.07 10.15 7.75
N THR A 106 -0.24 10.32 8.77
CA THR A 106 0.54 11.56 9.00
C THR A 106 2.00 11.43 8.59
N ALA A 107 2.51 10.20 8.48
CA ALA A 107 3.86 9.92 8.00
C ALA A 107 3.93 8.53 7.36
N CYS A 108 4.75 8.39 6.33
CA CYS A 108 5.10 7.11 5.73
C CYS A 108 6.45 7.19 5.01
N VAL A 109 7.05 6.03 4.76
CA VAL A 109 8.34 5.92 4.07
C VAL A 109 8.30 6.45 2.63
N PHE A 110 7.12 6.56 2.02
CA PHE A 110 6.91 7.01 0.63
C PHE A 110 6.51 8.48 0.50
N GLN A 111 6.44 9.24 1.61
CA GLN A 111 5.95 10.62 1.59
C GLN A 111 6.75 11.56 0.69
N ASP A 112 8.05 11.30 0.48
CA ASP A 112 8.94 12.09 -0.37
C ASP A 112 9.01 11.56 -1.83
N CYS A 113 8.23 10.52 -2.15
CA CYS A 113 8.17 9.99 -3.50
C CYS A 113 7.21 10.80 -4.37
N LYS A 114 7.27 10.58 -5.70
CA LYS A 114 6.26 11.11 -6.61
C LYS A 114 4.88 10.47 -6.33
N PRO A 115 3.76 11.18 -6.57
CA PRO A 115 2.42 10.67 -6.33
C PRO A 115 2.12 9.33 -7.02
N GLU A 116 2.73 9.07 -8.17
CA GLU A 116 2.57 7.84 -8.94
C GLU A 116 2.99 6.59 -8.14
N VAL A 117 3.99 6.71 -7.27
CA VAL A 117 4.42 5.62 -6.39
C VAL A 117 3.30 5.25 -5.39
N CYS A 118 2.60 6.26 -4.85
CA CYS A 118 1.45 6.02 -3.97
C CYS A 118 0.27 5.37 -4.72
N LEU A 119 0.08 5.72 -6.00
CA LEU A 119 -0.99 5.13 -6.83
C LEU A 119 -0.75 3.65 -7.16
N ILE A 120 0.50 3.16 -7.09
CA ILE A 120 0.78 1.72 -7.11
C ILE A 120 0.02 1.02 -5.98
N PHE A 121 0.13 1.54 -4.76
CA PHE A 121 -0.55 0.95 -3.60
C PHE A 121 -2.07 1.03 -3.73
N GLN A 122 -2.61 2.10 -4.31
CA GLN A 122 -4.05 2.17 -4.60
C GLN A 122 -4.48 1.01 -5.50
N HIS A 123 -3.74 0.71 -6.57
CA HIS A 123 -4.10 -0.38 -7.49
C HIS A 123 -3.92 -1.78 -6.85
N VAL A 124 -2.91 -1.96 -6.00
CA VAL A 124 -2.80 -3.20 -5.21
C VAL A 124 -4.01 -3.34 -4.27
N THR A 125 -4.41 -2.25 -3.60
CA THR A 125 -5.59 -2.25 -2.72
C THR A 125 -6.89 -2.50 -3.50
N ASP A 126 -7.04 -1.96 -4.71
CA ASP A 126 -8.15 -2.32 -5.61
C ASP A 126 -8.23 -3.84 -5.80
N GLY A 127 -7.09 -4.49 -6.02
CA GLY A 127 -6.99 -5.94 -6.14
C GLY A 127 -7.35 -6.69 -4.86
N VAL A 128 -6.88 -6.23 -3.70
CA VAL A 128 -7.27 -6.79 -2.39
C VAL A 128 -8.78 -6.76 -2.23
N ILE A 129 -9.41 -5.63 -2.54
CA ILE A 129 -10.86 -5.49 -2.46
C ILE A 129 -11.58 -6.41 -3.44
N GLU A 130 -11.13 -6.48 -4.68
CA GLU A 130 -11.70 -7.40 -5.67
C GLU A 130 -11.59 -8.87 -5.23
N GLY A 131 -10.52 -9.24 -4.54
CA GLY A 131 -10.31 -10.60 -4.01
C GLY A 131 -11.20 -10.92 -2.80
N ILE A 132 -11.49 -9.94 -1.93
CA ILE A 132 -12.28 -10.16 -0.72
C ILE A 132 -13.77 -9.91 -0.97
N ASN A 133 -14.12 -8.71 -1.45
CA ASN A 133 -15.50 -8.32 -1.73
C ASN A 133 -15.56 -7.14 -2.71
N PRO A 134 -15.86 -7.39 -3.99
CA PRO A 134 -15.92 -6.35 -5.02
C PRO A 134 -17.07 -5.35 -4.87
N ALA A 135 -17.95 -5.52 -3.87
CA ALA A 135 -18.99 -4.54 -3.56
C ALA A 135 -18.44 -3.26 -2.91
N TYR A 136 -17.15 -3.24 -2.53
CA TYR A 136 -16.50 -2.06 -1.97
C TYR A 136 -15.59 -1.39 -3.01
N ARG A 137 -15.22 -0.15 -2.71
CA ARG A 137 -14.21 0.63 -3.45
C ARG A 137 -13.29 1.37 -2.49
N TYR A 138 -12.08 1.59 -2.93
CA TYR A 138 -11.06 2.35 -2.22
C TYR A 138 -10.69 3.61 -3.00
N ARG A 139 -10.42 4.68 -2.29
CA ARG A 139 -9.92 5.93 -2.87
C ARG A 139 -8.97 6.61 -1.92
N MET A 140 -7.84 7.06 -2.42
CA MET A 140 -7.01 8.04 -1.76
C MET A 140 -7.57 9.43 -2.04
N THR A 141 -8.03 10.12 -1.01
CA THR A 141 -8.67 11.44 -1.10
C THR A 141 -7.71 12.58 -0.86
N LYS A 142 -6.64 12.32 -0.08
CA LYS A 142 -5.51 13.24 0.14
C LYS A 142 -4.19 12.49 0.07
N LEU A 143 -3.14 13.15 -0.42
CA LEU A 143 -1.79 12.58 -0.56
C LEU A 143 -0.73 13.61 -0.20
N ILE A 144 0.13 13.32 0.79
CA ILE A 144 1.28 14.14 1.15
C ILE A 144 2.16 14.46 -0.08
N PRO A 145 2.48 13.49 -0.97
CA PRO A 145 3.23 13.76 -2.20
C PRO A 145 2.55 14.73 -3.19
N LYS A 146 1.26 15.02 -3.02
CA LYS A 146 0.52 16.05 -3.79
C LYS A 146 0.46 17.40 -3.10
N GLY A 147 1.07 17.53 -1.91
CA GLY A 147 1.10 18.75 -1.12
C GLY A 147 0.04 18.82 -0.01
N ASP A 148 -0.72 17.75 0.23
CA ASP A 148 -1.61 17.68 1.37
C ASP A 148 -0.80 17.53 2.69
N LYS A 149 -1.38 17.95 3.81
CA LYS A 149 -0.75 17.82 5.14
C LYS A 149 -0.74 16.38 5.65
N GLU A 150 -1.60 15.55 5.13
CA GLU A 150 -1.82 14.16 5.52
C GLU A 150 -2.28 13.36 4.30
N CYS A 151 -2.11 12.04 4.33
CA CYS A 151 -2.79 11.16 3.40
C CYS A 151 -4.12 10.74 4.03
N GLU A 152 -5.17 10.67 3.22
CA GLU A 152 -6.47 10.15 3.63
C GLU A 152 -6.94 9.12 2.63
N TRP A 153 -7.45 8.01 3.12
CA TRP A 153 -8.14 7.06 2.27
C TRP A 153 -9.52 6.69 2.80
N VAL A 154 -10.38 6.38 1.88
CA VAL A 154 -11.77 5.97 2.12
C VAL A 154 -12.01 4.63 1.46
N LEU A 155 -12.43 3.66 2.25
CA LEU A 155 -12.99 2.39 1.83
C LEU A 155 -14.49 2.44 2.07
N GLU A 156 -15.29 2.26 1.04
CA GLU A 156 -16.75 2.36 1.17
C GLU A 156 -17.48 1.38 0.24
N LYS A 157 -18.67 0.98 0.63
CA LYS A 157 -19.57 0.18 -0.20
C LYS A 157 -20.02 0.97 -1.43
N LYS A 158 -19.99 0.33 -2.59
CA LYS A 158 -20.51 0.92 -3.83
C LYS A 158 -22.02 1.12 -3.70
N LYS A 159 -22.52 2.26 -4.18
CA LYS A 159 -23.95 2.54 -4.28
C LYS A 159 -24.54 1.80 -5.48
#